data_30d9308faaa8c1156a32be136f944019
#
_entry.id   30d9308faaa8c1156a32be136f944019
#
_cell.length_a   1.000
_cell.length_b   1.000
_cell.length_c   1.000
_cell.angle_alpha   90.00
_cell.angle_beta   90.00
_cell.angle_gamma   90.00
#
_symmetry.space_group_name_H-M   'P 1'
#
loop_
_entity.id
_entity.type
_entity.pdbx_description
1 polymer ?
#
loop_
_entity_poly.entity_id
_entity_poly.type
_entity_poly.pdbx_seq_one_letter_code
_entity_poly.pdbx_strand_id
1 'polypeptide(L)'
;MELETYLPKLEDLWFRKTMLEDEETMSYNHAWGGTVSFPKDRWNDWYQYWVIEDDGQRYYRYLKNEKGVFVGEIAYHYSDFYHGYMANIIIYSKYRHQGYGREGLKILCEVAKENGITYLYDDIAIDNPAISLFLKEGFVEEYRTEEIILLKKQL
;
A
#
# COMPACT_ATOMS: atom_id res chain seq x y z
N MET A 1 9.41 -14.02 11.63
CA MET A 1 9.37 -13.20 10.42
C MET A 1 9.77 -11.79 10.76
N GLU A 2 10.76 -11.27 10.08
CA GLU A 2 11.17 -9.90 10.24
C GLU A 2 10.99 -9.15 8.93
N LEU A 3 10.22 -8.07 8.99
CA LEU A 3 10.12 -7.11 7.90
C LEU A 3 10.74 -5.80 8.36
N GLU A 4 11.50 -5.17 7.49
CA GLU A 4 11.93 -3.80 7.71
C GLU A 4 11.43 -2.91 6.58
N THR A 5 11.20 -1.65 6.92
CA THR A 5 10.86 -0.64 5.92
C THR A 5 12.13 -0.11 5.29
N TYR A 6 12.03 0.24 4.01
CA TYR A 6 13.15 0.76 3.24
C TYR A 6 12.69 1.92 2.38
N LEU A 7 13.32 3.07 2.53
CA LEU A 7 13.05 4.21 1.66
C LEU A 7 13.78 3.99 0.33
N PRO A 8 13.05 3.73 -0.76
CA PRO A 8 13.72 3.42 -2.02
C PRO A 8 14.50 4.60 -2.58
N LYS A 9 15.61 4.30 -3.24
CA LYS A 9 16.32 5.27 -4.08
C LYS A 9 15.66 5.28 -5.45
N LEU A 10 15.94 6.29 -6.24
CA LEU A 10 15.37 6.39 -7.58
C LEU A 10 15.65 5.13 -8.41
N GLU A 11 16.88 4.62 -8.35
CA GLU A 11 17.25 3.40 -9.08
C GLU A 11 16.57 2.13 -8.60
N ASP A 12 15.96 2.14 -7.41
CA ASP A 12 15.23 0.98 -6.87
C ASP A 12 13.80 0.88 -7.43
N LEU A 13 13.34 1.85 -8.20
CA LEU A 13 11.95 1.86 -8.69
C LEU A 13 11.64 0.77 -9.71
N TRP A 14 12.65 0.04 -10.16
CA TRP A 14 12.44 -1.17 -10.98
C TRP A 14 11.52 -2.18 -10.27
N PHE A 15 11.61 -2.25 -8.94
CA PHE A 15 10.76 -3.18 -8.18
C PHE A 15 9.29 -2.73 -8.19
N ARG A 16 9.02 -1.43 -7.99
CA ARG A 16 7.66 -0.91 -8.10
C ARG A 16 7.10 -1.14 -9.49
N LYS A 17 7.91 -0.89 -10.53
CA LYS A 17 7.52 -1.18 -11.91
C LYS A 17 7.17 -2.66 -12.08
N THR A 18 8.00 -3.54 -11.56
CA THR A 18 7.77 -4.99 -11.65
C THR A 18 6.42 -5.37 -11.03
N MET A 19 6.11 -4.85 -9.84
CA MET A 19 4.84 -5.14 -9.16
C MET A 19 3.63 -4.58 -9.94
N LEU A 20 3.70 -3.32 -10.32
CA LEU A 20 2.57 -2.64 -10.97
C LEU A 20 2.23 -3.21 -12.34
N GLU A 21 3.21 -3.75 -13.05
CA GLU A 21 3.04 -4.32 -14.38
C GLU A 21 2.78 -5.83 -14.35
N ASP A 22 2.81 -6.46 -13.18
CA ASP A 22 2.55 -7.89 -13.01
C ASP A 22 1.05 -8.14 -12.85
N GLU A 23 0.47 -8.88 -13.80
CA GLU A 23 -0.98 -9.17 -13.81
C GLU A 23 -1.44 -9.88 -12.53
N GLU A 24 -0.67 -10.84 -12.05
CA GLU A 24 -1.04 -11.58 -10.85
C GLU A 24 -1.02 -10.70 -9.61
N THR A 25 0.02 -9.87 -9.45
CA THR A 25 0.11 -8.92 -8.33
C THR A 25 -1.06 -7.93 -8.34
N MET A 26 -1.43 -7.45 -9.53
CA MET A 26 -2.47 -6.43 -9.69
C MET A 26 -3.85 -6.98 -10.01
N SER A 27 -4.08 -8.28 -9.82
CA SER A 27 -5.34 -8.93 -10.18
C SER A 27 -6.56 -8.35 -9.47
N TYR A 28 -6.41 -7.86 -8.23
CA TYR A 28 -7.49 -7.25 -7.48
C TYR A 28 -7.60 -5.74 -7.68
N ASN A 29 -6.83 -5.18 -8.60
CA ASN A 29 -6.93 -3.76 -8.96
C ASN A 29 -7.87 -3.53 -10.15
N HIS A 30 -8.69 -4.52 -10.50
CA HIS A 30 -9.55 -4.46 -11.70
C HIS A 30 -10.56 -3.30 -11.66
N ALA A 31 -11.04 -2.90 -10.47
CA ALA A 31 -11.93 -1.76 -10.31
C ALA A 31 -11.26 -0.43 -10.70
N TRP A 32 -9.92 -0.41 -10.75
CA TRP A 32 -9.12 0.77 -11.09
C TRP A 32 -8.26 0.55 -12.34
N GLY A 33 -8.58 -0.48 -13.16
CA GLY A 33 -7.93 -0.72 -14.43
C GLY A 33 -6.91 -1.85 -14.47
N GLY A 34 -6.69 -2.57 -13.38
CA GLY A 34 -5.75 -3.70 -13.32
C GLY A 34 -4.29 -3.26 -13.21
N THR A 35 -3.43 -3.73 -14.10
CA THR A 35 -2.01 -3.33 -14.11
C THR A 35 -1.85 -1.84 -14.40
N VAL A 36 -0.79 -1.27 -13.85
CA VAL A 36 -0.46 0.14 -14.03
C VAL A 36 0.89 0.25 -14.72
N SER A 37 0.95 1.00 -15.82
CA SER A 37 2.21 1.25 -16.52
C SER A 37 3.06 2.21 -15.70
N PHE A 38 4.32 1.86 -15.48
CA PHE A 38 5.25 2.69 -14.74
C PHE A 38 6.60 2.77 -15.45
N PRO A 39 6.63 3.40 -16.65
CA PRO A 39 7.86 3.47 -17.43
C PRO A 39 8.89 4.35 -16.76
N LYS A 40 10.15 4.08 -17.06
CA LYS A 40 11.29 4.75 -16.42
C LYS A 40 11.26 6.28 -16.54
N ASP A 41 10.70 6.80 -17.63
CA ASP A 41 10.59 8.25 -17.84
C ASP A 41 9.59 8.93 -16.88
N ARG A 42 8.78 8.16 -16.14
CA ARG A 42 7.88 8.69 -15.09
C ARG A 42 8.46 8.60 -13.70
N TRP A 43 9.57 7.92 -13.52
CA TRP A 43 10.12 7.66 -12.19
C TRP A 43 10.53 8.93 -11.46
N ASN A 44 11.15 9.89 -12.15
CA ASN A 44 11.58 11.14 -11.53
C ASN A 44 10.42 11.93 -10.93
N ASP A 45 9.35 12.13 -11.70
CA ASP A 45 8.19 12.89 -11.23
C ASP A 45 7.49 12.20 -10.07
N TRP A 46 7.32 10.88 -10.16
CA TRP A 46 6.73 10.10 -9.09
C TRP A 46 7.57 10.16 -7.82
N TYR A 47 8.88 10.01 -7.96
CA TYR A 47 9.84 10.02 -6.85
C TYR A 47 9.87 11.39 -6.18
N GLN A 48 9.88 12.45 -6.97
CA GLN A 48 9.83 13.82 -6.48
C GLN A 48 8.59 14.04 -5.62
N TYR A 49 7.43 13.62 -6.10
CA TYR A 49 6.15 13.81 -5.42
C TYR A 49 6.04 12.96 -4.14
N TRP A 50 6.40 11.69 -4.21
CA TRP A 50 6.18 10.75 -3.10
C TRP A 50 7.30 10.72 -2.07
N VAL A 51 8.53 11.01 -2.47
CA VAL A 51 9.70 10.81 -1.60
C VAL A 51 10.38 12.12 -1.24
N ILE A 52 10.58 13.02 -2.20
CA ILE A 52 11.33 14.25 -1.97
C ILE A 52 10.44 15.36 -1.40
N GLU A 53 9.27 15.59 -1.99
CA GLU A 53 8.32 16.62 -1.56
C GLU A 53 7.40 16.09 -0.44
N ASP A 54 7.99 15.75 0.69
CA ASP A 54 7.23 15.25 1.83
C ASP A 54 6.65 16.43 2.61
N ASP A 55 5.33 16.61 2.48
CA ASP A 55 4.59 17.66 3.21
C ASP A 55 3.80 17.08 4.41
N GLY A 56 4.09 15.85 4.78
CA GLY A 56 3.41 15.16 5.88
C GLY A 56 2.11 14.46 5.48
N GLN A 57 1.68 14.62 4.23
CA GLN A 57 0.43 14.01 3.74
C GLN A 57 0.65 12.71 2.99
N ARG A 58 1.89 12.27 2.85
CA ARG A 58 2.25 11.05 2.12
C ARG A 58 3.33 10.30 2.86
N TYR A 59 3.29 8.98 2.73
CA TYR A 59 4.30 8.08 3.26
C TYR A 59 4.45 6.94 2.27
N TYR A 60 5.68 6.56 1.95
CA TYR A 60 5.96 5.46 1.03
C TYR A 60 7.22 4.73 1.43
N ARG A 61 7.15 3.41 1.54
CA ARG A 61 8.31 2.56 1.82
C ARG A 61 8.17 1.23 1.10
N TYR A 62 9.30 0.65 0.73
CA TYR A 62 9.36 -0.77 0.41
C TYR A 62 9.39 -1.59 1.69
N LEU A 63 8.99 -2.85 1.57
CA LEU A 63 9.16 -3.86 2.61
C LEU A 63 10.28 -4.81 2.18
N LYS A 64 11.24 -5.02 3.06
CA LYS A 64 12.31 -6.01 2.89
C LYS A 64 12.12 -7.13 3.88
N ASN A 65 12.35 -8.38 3.45
CA ASN A 65 12.39 -9.51 4.36
C ASN A 65 13.76 -9.63 5.03
N GLU A 66 13.93 -10.64 5.87
CA GLU A 66 15.17 -10.90 6.61
C GLU A 66 16.38 -11.21 5.71
N LYS A 67 16.13 -11.56 4.45
CA LYS A 67 17.19 -11.79 3.45
C LYS A 67 17.54 -10.53 2.66
N GLY A 68 16.95 -9.41 2.99
CA GLY A 68 17.17 -8.16 2.27
C GLY A 68 16.47 -8.08 0.92
N VAL A 69 15.48 -8.92 0.67
CA VAL A 69 14.74 -8.97 -0.59
C VAL A 69 13.51 -8.06 -0.51
N PHE A 70 13.28 -7.27 -1.54
CA PHE A 70 12.05 -6.47 -1.64
C PHE A 70 10.85 -7.39 -1.86
N VAL A 71 9.86 -7.32 -1.00
CA VAL A 71 8.67 -8.18 -1.08
C VAL A 71 7.38 -7.41 -1.34
N GLY A 72 7.37 -6.11 -1.12
CA GLY A 72 6.17 -5.30 -1.31
C GLY A 72 6.40 -3.84 -0.99
N GLU A 73 5.29 -3.11 -0.93
CA GLU A 73 5.27 -1.70 -0.55
C GLU A 73 4.14 -1.41 0.40
N ILE A 74 4.34 -0.40 1.24
CA ILE A 74 3.30 0.20 2.08
C ILE A 74 3.32 1.71 1.88
N ALA A 75 2.14 2.31 1.86
CA ALA A 75 1.99 3.73 1.65
C ALA A 75 0.71 4.26 2.28
N TYR A 76 0.66 5.54 2.58
CA TYR A 76 -0.58 6.26 2.79
C TYR A 76 -0.48 7.64 2.15
N HIS A 77 -1.64 8.20 1.83
CA HIS A 77 -1.74 9.56 1.35
C HIS A 77 -3.07 10.17 1.78
N TYR A 78 -3.11 11.48 1.92
CA TYR A 78 -4.37 12.17 2.18
C TYR A 78 -5.22 12.23 0.91
N SER A 79 -6.48 11.83 1.02
CA SER A 79 -7.44 11.87 -0.08
C SER A 79 -8.44 13.00 0.12
N ASP A 80 -8.49 13.94 -0.83
CA ASP A 80 -9.50 14.98 -0.81
C ASP A 80 -10.89 14.42 -1.07
N PHE A 81 -10.98 13.33 -1.81
CA PHE A 81 -12.25 12.68 -2.11
C PHE A 81 -12.88 12.07 -0.85
N TYR A 82 -12.09 11.32 -0.08
CA TYR A 82 -12.58 10.68 1.15
C TYR A 82 -12.42 11.54 2.39
N HIS A 83 -11.72 12.66 2.30
CA HIS A 83 -11.37 13.52 3.43
C HIS A 83 -10.63 12.75 4.53
N GLY A 84 -9.67 11.94 4.14
CA GLY A 84 -8.92 11.13 5.09
C GLY A 84 -7.71 10.48 4.46
N TYR A 85 -6.89 9.85 5.32
CA TYR A 85 -5.67 9.16 4.89
C TYR A 85 -6.00 7.77 4.40
N MET A 86 -5.59 7.48 3.16
CA MET A 86 -5.83 6.19 2.50
C MET A 86 -4.59 5.34 2.54
N ALA A 87 -4.74 4.10 3.00
CA ALA A 87 -3.67 3.11 3.00
C ALA A 87 -3.53 2.46 1.63
N ASN A 88 -2.32 2.01 1.32
CA ASN A 88 -2.05 1.16 0.16
C ASN A 88 -1.01 0.13 0.54
N ILE A 89 -1.28 -1.13 0.26
CA ILE A 89 -0.36 -2.24 0.50
C ILE A 89 -0.37 -3.12 -0.73
N ILE A 90 0.81 -3.37 -1.28
CA ILE A 90 0.97 -4.31 -2.38
C ILE A 90 2.08 -5.27 -1.98
N ILE A 91 1.78 -6.58 -2.02
CA ILE A 91 2.78 -7.63 -1.87
C ILE A 91 2.97 -8.26 -3.24
N TYR A 92 4.21 -8.36 -3.69
CA TYR A 92 4.53 -8.99 -4.96
C TYR A 92 4.03 -10.44 -4.94
N SER A 93 3.38 -10.87 -6.01
CA SER A 93 2.68 -12.16 -6.08
C SER A 93 3.55 -13.35 -5.68
N LYS A 94 4.85 -13.30 -6.00
CA LYS A 94 5.83 -14.35 -5.62
C LYS A 94 5.96 -14.56 -4.11
N TYR A 95 5.62 -13.55 -3.31
CA TYR A 95 5.84 -13.56 -1.87
C TYR A 95 4.54 -13.56 -1.08
N ARG A 96 3.41 -13.80 -1.74
CA ARG A 96 2.11 -13.90 -1.09
C ARG A 96 1.99 -15.15 -0.23
N HIS A 97 1.02 -15.15 0.67
CA HIS A 97 0.70 -16.27 1.57
C HIS A 97 1.82 -16.59 2.57
N GLN A 98 2.66 -15.61 2.89
CA GLN A 98 3.75 -15.74 3.86
C GLN A 98 3.59 -14.82 5.07
N GLY A 99 2.46 -14.10 5.17
CA GLY A 99 2.19 -13.19 6.28
C GLY A 99 2.74 -11.78 6.12
N TYR A 100 3.37 -11.44 5.00
CA TYR A 100 3.97 -10.13 4.78
C TYR A 100 2.92 -9.01 4.70
N GLY A 101 1.76 -9.27 4.11
CA GLY A 101 0.68 -8.29 4.01
C GLY A 101 0.18 -7.87 5.38
N ARG A 102 -0.02 -8.84 6.28
CA ARG A 102 -0.48 -8.56 7.64
C ARG A 102 0.56 -7.78 8.42
N GLU A 103 1.81 -8.20 8.36
CA GLU A 103 2.90 -7.51 9.06
C GLU A 103 3.11 -6.11 8.52
N GLY A 104 3.06 -5.94 7.20
CA GLY A 104 3.14 -4.63 6.56
C GLY A 104 2.00 -3.71 6.98
N LEU A 105 0.78 -4.22 7.10
CA LEU A 105 -0.36 -3.43 7.56
C LEU A 105 -0.18 -2.96 9.00
N LYS A 106 0.34 -3.83 9.87
CA LYS A 106 0.65 -3.45 11.25
C LYS A 106 1.67 -2.32 11.31
N ILE A 107 2.75 -2.45 10.54
CA ILE A 107 3.78 -1.42 10.47
C ILE A 107 3.19 -0.10 9.98
N LEU A 108 2.37 -0.14 8.94
CA LEU A 108 1.75 1.06 8.38
C LEU A 108 0.86 1.76 9.40
N CYS A 109 0.05 1.00 10.14
CA CYS A 109 -0.80 1.56 11.21
C CYS A 109 0.03 2.20 12.32
N GLU A 110 1.13 1.58 12.73
CA GLU A 110 2.03 2.13 13.74
C GLU A 110 2.66 3.44 13.29
N VAL A 111 3.16 3.47 12.04
CA VAL A 111 3.76 4.68 11.47
C VAL A 111 2.74 5.80 11.36
N ALA A 112 1.54 5.51 10.87
CA ALA A 112 0.48 6.50 10.74
C ALA A 112 0.11 7.08 12.12
N LYS A 113 0.00 6.23 13.13
CA LYS A 113 -0.28 6.67 14.49
C LYS A 113 0.84 7.58 15.05
N GLU A 114 2.08 7.19 14.85
CA GLU A 114 3.24 7.99 15.26
C GLU A 114 3.27 9.36 14.58
N ASN A 115 2.76 9.45 13.36
CA ASN A 115 2.66 10.70 12.60
C ASN A 115 1.40 11.51 12.92
N GLY A 116 0.64 11.12 13.95
CA GLY A 116 -0.50 11.88 14.43
C GLY A 116 -1.79 11.65 13.66
N ILE A 117 -1.87 10.63 12.83
CA ILE A 117 -3.08 10.31 12.07
C ILE A 117 -4.05 9.56 12.99
N THR A 118 -5.29 10.03 13.05
CA THR A 118 -6.33 9.46 13.93
C THR A 118 -7.05 8.28 13.27
N TYR A 119 -7.32 8.38 11.97
CA TYR A 119 -8.06 7.36 11.23
C TYR A 119 -7.32 7.01 9.94
N LEU A 120 -7.24 5.71 9.64
CA LEU A 120 -6.69 5.22 8.40
C LEU A 120 -7.79 4.48 7.64
N TYR A 121 -7.89 4.73 6.34
CA TYR A 121 -8.91 4.16 5.46
C TYR A 121 -8.27 3.33 4.37
N ASP A 122 -9.02 2.41 3.79
CA ASP A 122 -8.66 1.78 2.53
C ASP A 122 -9.91 1.40 1.76
N ASP A 123 -9.93 1.66 0.46
CA ASP A 123 -10.98 1.20 -0.44
C ASP A 123 -10.46 -0.02 -1.19
N ILE A 124 -11.12 -1.14 -1.00
CA ILE A 124 -10.66 -2.44 -1.47
C ILE A 124 -11.74 -3.07 -2.35
N ALA A 125 -11.32 -3.71 -3.45
CA ALA A 125 -12.24 -4.45 -4.30
C ALA A 125 -13.00 -5.49 -3.47
N ILE A 126 -14.32 -5.59 -3.68
CA ILE A 126 -15.20 -6.41 -2.84
C ILE A 126 -14.83 -7.90 -2.87
N ASP A 127 -14.20 -8.35 -3.94
CA ASP A 127 -13.75 -9.74 -4.10
C ASP A 127 -12.30 -9.98 -3.68
N ASN A 128 -11.63 -8.96 -3.12
CA ASN A 128 -10.24 -9.09 -2.68
C ASN A 128 -10.18 -9.82 -1.34
N PRO A 129 -9.50 -10.98 -1.25
CA PRO A 129 -9.38 -11.71 0.00
C PRO A 129 -8.63 -10.97 1.11
N ALA A 130 -7.89 -9.90 0.79
CA ALA A 130 -7.22 -9.07 1.78
C ALA A 130 -8.20 -8.35 2.71
N ILE A 131 -9.48 -8.25 2.37
CA ILE A 131 -10.49 -7.66 3.26
C ILE A 131 -10.46 -8.33 4.64
N SER A 132 -10.38 -9.67 4.69
CA SER A 132 -10.35 -10.40 5.97
C SER A 132 -9.13 -10.03 6.80
N LEU A 133 -8.00 -9.75 6.15
CA LEU A 133 -6.78 -9.33 6.82
C LEU A 133 -6.95 -7.96 7.48
N PHE A 134 -7.57 -7.01 6.79
CA PHE A 134 -7.86 -5.69 7.33
C PHE A 134 -8.83 -5.78 8.51
N LEU A 135 -9.88 -6.59 8.41
CA LEU A 135 -10.83 -6.79 9.50
C LEU A 135 -10.16 -7.36 10.74
N LYS A 136 -9.24 -8.32 10.57
CA LYS A 136 -8.47 -8.88 11.69
C LYS A 136 -7.55 -7.86 12.36
N GLU A 137 -7.12 -6.85 11.62
CA GLU A 137 -6.28 -5.78 12.15
C GLU A 137 -7.09 -4.61 12.73
N GLY A 138 -8.40 -4.78 12.87
CA GLY A 138 -9.24 -3.80 13.55
C GLY A 138 -9.93 -2.79 12.65
N PHE A 139 -9.82 -2.94 11.34
CA PHE A 139 -10.59 -2.12 10.40
C PHE A 139 -12.05 -2.55 10.44
N VAL A 140 -12.96 -1.60 10.27
CA VAL A 140 -14.40 -1.84 10.19
C VAL A 140 -14.93 -1.27 8.89
N GLU A 141 -16.03 -1.85 8.42
CA GLU A 141 -16.68 -1.35 7.22
C GLU A 141 -17.34 0.00 7.48
N GLU A 142 -17.01 1.00 6.64
CA GLU A 142 -17.67 2.30 6.66
C GLU A 142 -18.87 2.29 5.71
N TYR A 143 -18.66 1.83 4.48
CA TYR A 143 -19.73 1.56 3.52
C TYR A 143 -19.19 0.65 2.40
N ARG A 144 -20.11 0.17 1.55
CA ARG A 144 -19.73 -0.61 0.37
C ARG A 144 -20.61 -0.26 -0.83
N THR A 145 -20.04 -0.51 -2.01
CA THR A 145 -20.76 -0.50 -3.27
C THR A 145 -20.76 -1.91 -3.85
N GLU A 146 -21.21 -2.07 -5.09
CA GLU A 146 -21.12 -3.37 -5.77
C GLU A 146 -19.67 -3.77 -6.10
N GLU A 147 -18.75 -2.81 -6.15
CA GLU A 147 -17.38 -3.02 -6.57
C GLU A 147 -16.35 -2.93 -5.46
N ILE A 148 -16.57 -2.05 -4.47
CA ILE A 148 -15.60 -1.79 -3.41
C ILE A 148 -16.23 -1.80 -2.03
N ILE A 149 -15.38 -2.01 -1.02
CA ILE A 149 -15.70 -1.76 0.38
C ILE A 149 -14.71 -0.71 0.91
N LEU A 150 -15.24 0.31 1.60
CA LEU A 150 -14.40 1.28 2.31
C LEU A 150 -14.25 0.83 3.74
N LEU A 151 -13.02 0.61 4.17
CA LEU A 151 -12.66 0.19 5.52
C LEU A 151 -12.01 1.36 6.26
N LYS A 152 -12.20 1.38 7.58
CA LYS A 152 -11.72 2.45 8.45
C LYS A 152 -11.20 1.86 9.75
N LYS A 153 -10.07 2.39 10.23
CA LYS A 153 -9.53 2.04 11.55
C LYS A 153 -9.18 3.29 12.33
N GLN A 154 -9.60 3.33 13.59
CA GLN A 154 -9.12 4.34 14.54
C GLN A 154 -7.76 3.88 15.07
N LEU A 155 -6.76 4.73 14.98
CA LEU A 155 -5.39 4.41 15.37
C LEU A 155 -5.05 4.74 16.84
#